data_ce60148d8dd0ffb17bea8901b4083f0f
#
_entry.id   ce60148d8dd0ffb17bea8901b4083f0f
#
_cell.length_a   1.000
_cell.length_b   1.000
_cell.length_c   1.000
_cell.angle_alpha   90.00
_cell.angle_beta   90.00
_cell.angle_gamma   90.00
#
_symmetry.space_group_name_H-M   'P 1'
#
loop_
_entity.id
_entity.type
_entity.pdbx_description
1 polymer ?
#
loop_
_entity_poly.entity_id
_entity_poly.type
_entity_poly.pdbx_seq_one_letter_code
_entity_poly.pdbx_strand_id
1 'polypeptide(L)'
;KKALYQVTDEEMEAQLKLLQKNLSQQIPVTEDRPVQKNDSVLIDYEGFEGGKPFSETQKTKNFTMKIGEGAILKTLDEELIGMKPGGDKEITVNFPEDHFNNNLANHEITFHVKLHEIREEILPEIDDEFAKKLGQYETLDDVKNAITDNLNEGYQKRVEQELNEQIYKDLIERTEF
;
A
#
# COMPACT_ATOMS: atom_id res chain seq x y z
N LYS A 1 30.77 -9.24 -20.25
CA LYS A 1 30.65 -10.04 -19.00
C LYS A 1 29.18 -10.22 -18.75
N LYS A 2 28.68 -11.48 -18.81
CA LYS A 2 27.30 -11.79 -18.42
C LYS A 2 27.12 -11.39 -16.95
N ALA A 3 26.22 -10.46 -16.66
CA ALA A 3 25.79 -10.20 -15.31
C ALA A 3 25.03 -11.45 -14.81
N LEU A 4 25.59 -12.14 -13.84
CA LEU A 4 24.92 -13.25 -13.16
C LEU A 4 24.08 -12.63 -12.04
N TYR A 5 22.81 -12.45 -12.32
CA TYR A 5 21.84 -12.12 -11.26
C TYR A 5 21.52 -13.40 -10.49
N GLN A 6 21.63 -13.35 -9.18
CA GLN A 6 21.22 -14.41 -8.27
C GLN A 6 20.12 -13.86 -7.36
N VAL A 7 19.09 -14.65 -7.14
CA VAL A 7 18.04 -14.31 -6.17
C VAL A 7 18.67 -14.24 -4.78
N THR A 8 18.50 -13.11 -4.13
CA THR A 8 18.99 -12.90 -2.76
C THR A 8 17.93 -13.27 -1.73
N ASP A 9 18.36 -13.57 -0.51
CA ASP A 9 17.45 -13.84 0.60
C ASP A 9 16.53 -12.65 0.89
N GLU A 10 17.05 -11.42 0.72
CA GLU A 10 16.28 -10.19 0.89
C GLU A 10 15.13 -10.06 -0.12
N GLU A 11 15.37 -10.44 -1.38
CA GLU A 11 14.35 -10.44 -2.42
C GLU A 11 13.30 -11.52 -2.16
N MET A 12 13.73 -12.70 -1.70
CA MET A 12 12.84 -13.77 -1.29
C MET A 12 11.93 -13.34 -0.14
N GLU A 13 12.50 -12.76 0.91
CA GLU A 13 11.73 -12.23 2.05
C GLU A 13 10.76 -11.13 1.64
N ALA A 14 11.17 -10.23 0.75
CA ALA A 14 10.30 -9.16 0.25
C ALA A 14 9.08 -9.73 -0.48
N GLN A 15 9.26 -10.75 -1.31
CA GLN A 15 8.17 -11.43 -2.02
C GLN A 15 7.25 -12.18 -1.05
N LEU A 16 7.81 -12.90 -0.08
CA LEU A 16 7.03 -13.58 0.95
C LEU A 16 6.20 -12.62 1.78
N LYS A 17 6.77 -11.47 2.17
CA LYS A 17 6.05 -10.40 2.89
C LYS A 17 4.92 -9.80 2.04
N LEU A 18 5.15 -9.63 0.74
CA LEU A 18 4.10 -9.15 -0.18
C LEU A 18 2.94 -10.16 -0.25
N LEU A 19 3.23 -11.45 -0.40
CA LEU A 19 2.22 -12.50 -0.40
C LEU A 19 1.50 -12.60 0.95
N GLN A 20 2.23 -12.46 2.06
CA GLN A 20 1.68 -12.43 3.41
C GLN A 20 0.69 -11.28 3.58
N LYS A 21 1.04 -10.08 3.08
CA LYS A 21 0.16 -8.92 3.10
C LYS A 21 -1.12 -9.12 2.27
N ASN A 22 -1.00 -9.82 1.13
CA ASN A 22 -2.16 -10.13 0.27
C ASN A 22 -3.14 -11.12 0.93
N LEU A 23 -2.65 -11.97 1.81
CA LEU A 23 -3.46 -12.92 2.60
C LEU A 23 -3.82 -12.39 3.99
N SER A 24 -3.49 -11.15 4.31
CA SER A 24 -3.86 -10.54 5.57
C SER A 24 -5.37 -10.50 5.74
N GLN A 25 -5.82 -10.70 6.96
CA GLN A 25 -7.23 -10.59 7.33
C GLN A 25 -7.45 -9.34 8.17
N GLN A 26 -8.48 -8.58 7.84
CA GLN A 26 -8.90 -7.47 8.65
C GLN A 26 -9.96 -7.93 9.63
N ILE A 27 -9.63 -7.97 10.90
CA ILE A 27 -10.53 -8.43 11.97
C ILE A 27 -11.00 -7.21 12.77
N PRO A 28 -12.33 -7.08 13.01
CA PRO A 28 -12.84 -6.03 13.86
C PRO A 28 -12.24 -6.11 15.27
N VAL A 29 -11.76 -5.00 15.77
CA VAL A 29 -11.29 -4.88 17.14
C VAL A 29 -12.49 -4.77 18.07
N THR A 30 -12.71 -5.79 18.90
CA THR A 30 -13.83 -5.84 19.84
C THR A 30 -13.52 -5.17 21.17
N GLU A 31 -12.25 -4.91 21.43
CA GLU A 31 -11.80 -4.21 22.64
C GLU A 31 -12.06 -2.71 22.54
N ASP A 32 -12.45 -2.08 23.66
CA ASP A 32 -12.58 -0.63 23.76
C ASP A 32 -11.20 0.03 23.84
N ARG A 33 -10.46 -0.01 22.74
CA ARG A 33 -9.17 0.66 22.60
C ARG A 33 -9.24 1.79 21.56
N PRO A 34 -8.40 2.80 21.70
CA PRO A 34 -8.27 3.84 20.67
C PRO A 34 -7.57 3.33 19.42
N VAL A 35 -7.78 4.06 18.31
CA VAL A 35 -7.09 3.86 17.04
C VAL A 35 -5.58 3.94 17.22
N GLN A 36 -4.86 3.01 16.64
CA GLN A 36 -3.41 2.94 16.62
C GLN A 36 -2.87 3.02 15.19
N LYS A 37 -1.57 3.25 15.07
CA LYS A 37 -0.89 3.20 13.77
C LYS A 37 -0.99 1.79 13.17
N ASN A 38 -1.22 1.73 11.86
CA ASN A 38 -1.45 0.53 11.06
C ASN A 38 -2.84 -0.13 11.24
N ASP A 39 -3.70 0.38 12.11
CA ASP A 39 -5.10 -0.04 12.12
C ASP A 39 -5.79 0.38 10.82
N SER A 40 -6.79 -0.38 10.41
CA SER A 40 -7.76 0.04 9.41
C SER A 40 -9.00 0.59 10.14
N VAL A 41 -9.52 1.71 9.67
CA VAL A 41 -10.68 2.34 10.26
C VAL A 41 -11.81 2.46 9.26
N LEU A 42 -13.03 2.24 9.74
CA LEU A 42 -14.25 2.50 8.98
C LEU A 42 -14.83 3.82 9.46
N ILE A 43 -14.87 4.80 8.57
CA ILE A 43 -15.28 6.16 8.88
C ILE A 43 -16.37 6.67 7.92
N ASP A 44 -17.17 7.61 8.41
CA ASP A 44 -17.87 8.55 7.55
C ASP A 44 -17.15 9.88 7.63
N TYR A 45 -17.02 10.57 6.50
CA TYR A 45 -16.44 11.90 6.49
C TYR A 45 -17.17 12.83 5.53
N GLU A 46 -17.08 14.12 5.80
CA GLU A 46 -17.55 15.20 4.94
C GLU A 46 -16.64 16.40 5.14
N GLY A 47 -16.16 17.00 4.05
CA GLY A 47 -15.29 18.17 4.10
C GLY A 47 -16.05 19.46 3.86
N PHE A 48 -15.68 20.49 4.61
CA PHE A 48 -16.25 21.84 4.54
C PHE A 48 -15.16 22.88 4.33
N GLU A 49 -15.42 23.83 3.45
CA GLU A 49 -14.61 25.03 3.30
C GLU A 49 -15.42 26.25 3.70
N GLY A 50 -14.91 27.01 4.68
CA GLY A 50 -15.64 28.20 5.19
C GLY A 50 -17.06 27.89 5.66
N GLY A 51 -17.30 26.68 6.20
CA GLY A 51 -18.61 26.23 6.68
C GLY A 51 -19.59 25.76 5.61
N LYS A 52 -19.15 25.64 4.36
CA LYS A 52 -19.95 25.10 3.25
C LYS A 52 -19.39 23.76 2.80
N PRO A 53 -20.26 22.77 2.45
CA PRO A 53 -19.79 21.50 1.92
C PRO A 53 -18.91 21.73 0.67
N PHE A 54 -17.73 21.12 0.68
CA PHE A 54 -16.79 21.24 -0.44
C PHE A 54 -17.02 20.11 -1.45
N SER A 55 -17.15 20.44 -2.73
CA SER A 55 -17.58 19.49 -3.76
C SER A 55 -16.68 18.30 -3.96
N GLU A 56 -15.37 18.47 -3.73
CA GLU A 56 -14.37 17.41 -3.89
C GLU A 56 -14.29 16.46 -2.68
N THR A 57 -14.85 16.88 -1.54
CA THR A 57 -14.87 16.10 -0.29
C THR A 57 -16.29 15.88 0.18
N GLN A 58 -17.16 15.45 -0.74
CA GLN A 58 -18.57 15.19 -0.46
C GLN A 58 -18.70 14.10 0.62
N LYS A 59 -19.85 14.13 1.29
CA LYS A 59 -20.21 13.15 2.31
C LYS A 59 -20.02 11.72 1.81
N THR A 60 -19.03 11.06 2.36
CA THR A 60 -18.69 9.67 2.06
C THR A 60 -18.96 8.83 3.29
N LYS A 61 -19.70 7.74 3.11
CA LYS A 61 -20.05 6.81 4.18
C LYS A 61 -19.28 5.49 4.02
N ASN A 62 -19.01 4.85 5.15
CA ASN A 62 -18.34 3.55 5.20
C ASN A 62 -17.00 3.52 4.43
N PHE A 63 -16.25 4.60 4.52
CA PHE A 63 -14.93 4.66 3.92
C PHE A 63 -13.93 3.92 4.80
N THR A 64 -13.23 2.96 4.20
CA THR A 64 -12.19 2.21 4.89
C THR A 64 -10.84 2.78 4.52
N MET A 65 -10.04 3.17 5.50
CA MET A 65 -8.68 3.63 5.31
C MET A 65 -7.72 3.00 6.31
N LYS A 66 -6.47 2.84 5.92
CA LYS A 66 -5.40 2.36 6.80
C LYS A 66 -4.62 3.55 7.36
N ILE A 67 -4.50 3.58 8.66
CA ILE A 67 -3.80 4.66 9.39
C ILE A 67 -2.29 4.55 9.15
N GLY A 68 -1.72 5.64 8.65
CA GLY A 68 -0.29 5.77 8.35
C GLY A 68 0.07 5.64 6.86
N GLU A 69 -0.89 5.29 6.00
CA GLU A 69 -0.67 5.26 4.54
C GLU A 69 -0.94 6.63 3.88
N GLY A 70 -1.58 7.57 4.60
CA GLY A 70 -1.90 8.91 4.08
C GLY A 70 -2.89 8.88 2.93
N ALA A 71 -3.92 8.02 3.01
CA ALA A 71 -4.90 7.81 1.96
C ALA A 71 -5.63 9.09 1.54
N ILE A 72 -5.92 9.99 2.48
CA ILE A 72 -6.44 11.34 2.23
C ILE A 72 -5.31 12.33 2.47
N LEU A 73 -4.81 12.40 3.69
CA LEU A 73 -3.64 13.18 4.09
C LEU A 73 -3.03 12.61 5.37
N LYS A 74 -1.70 12.67 5.51
CA LYS A 74 -1.01 12.18 6.73
C LYS A 74 -1.49 12.87 8.00
N THR A 75 -1.81 14.15 7.92
CA THR A 75 -2.35 14.93 9.04
C THR A 75 -3.68 14.36 9.52
N LEU A 76 -4.55 13.91 8.60
CA LEU A 76 -5.82 13.28 8.96
C LEU A 76 -5.59 11.96 9.68
N ASP A 77 -4.64 11.15 9.21
CA ASP A 77 -4.26 9.89 9.87
C ASP A 77 -3.81 10.12 11.32
N GLU A 78 -2.94 11.13 11.53
CA GLU A 78 -2.40 11.47 12.85
C GLU A 78 -3.51 11.92 13.81
N GLU A 79 -4.47 12.69 13.32
CA GLU A 79 -5.59 13.18 14.11
C GLU A 79 -6.63 12.09 14.46
N LEU A 80 -6.72 11.04 13.65
CA LEU A 80 -7.55 9.88 13.92
C LEU A 80 -6.97 8.94 14.99
N ILE A 81 -5.64 8.96 15.16
CA ILE A 81 -4.98 8.20 16.22
C ILE A 81 -5.49 8.68 17.59
N GLY A 82 -5.88 7.75 18.44
CA GLY A 82 -6.44 8.04 19.75
C GLY A 82 -7.96 8.19 19.79
N MET A 83 -8.65 8.22 18.63
CA MET A 83 -10.11 8.18 18.59
C MET A 83 -10.62 6.79 18.97
N LYS A 84 -11.82 6.76 19.56
CA LYS A 84 -12.54 5.53 19.89
C LYS A 84 -13.71 5.30 18.94
N PRO A 85 -14.10 4.04 18.72
CA PRO A 85 -15.30 3.72 17.96
C PRO A 85 -16.54 4.47 18.45
N GLY A 86 -17.34 4.99 17.53
CA GLY A 86 -18.53 5.81 17.85
C GLY A 86 -18.22 7.29 18.08
N GLY A 87 -16.96 7.68 18.15
CA GLY A 87 -16.54 9.08 18.28
C GLY A 87 -16.66 9.86 16.97
N ASP A 88 -16.88 11.16 17.10
CA ASP A 88 -16.84 12.14 16.01
C ASP A 88 -15.81 13.20 16.33
N LYS A 89 -15.15 13.71 15.29
CA LYS A 89 -14.11 14.74 15.39
C LYS A 89 -14.14 15.65 14.19
N GLU A 90 -13.90 16.93 14.43
CA GLU A 90 -13.64 17.89 13.39
C GLU A 90 -12.12 18.06 13.24
N ILE A 91 -11.62 17.92 12.04
CA ILE A 91 -10.20 17.98 11.73
C ILE A 91 -9.99 18.96 10.59
N THR A 92 -9.28 20.05 10.86
CA THR A 92 -8.95 21.02 9.82
C THR A 92 -7.60 20.69 9.20
N VAL A 93 -7.61 20.55 7.88
CA VAL A 93 -6.44 20.18 7.09
C VAL A 93 -6.16 21.24 6.04
N ASN A 94 -4.92 21.69 5.99
CA ASN A 94 -4.43 22.58 4.95
C ASN A 94 -3.77 21.75 3.85
N PHE A 95 -4.34 21.80 2.65
CA PHE A 95 -3.76 21.15 1.48
C PHE A 95 -2.67 22.05 0.88
N PRO A 96 -1.44 21.55 0.70
CA PRO A 96 -0.36 22.34 0.13
C PRO A 96 -0.62 22.66 -1.36
N GLU A 97 0.07 23.68 -1.87
CA GLU A 97 -0.06 24.12 -3.26
C GLU A 97 0.34 23.05 -4.28
N ASP A 98 1.31 22.19 -3.91
CA ASP A 98 1.84 21.10 -4.71
C ASP A 98 1.07 19.77 -4.52
N HIS A 99 -0.14 19.82 -3.95
CA HIS A 99 -0.95 18.63 -3.77
C HIS A 99 -1.31 18.01 -5.13
N PHE A 100 -1.21 16.67 -5.25
CA PHE A 100 -1.46 15.93 -6.48
C PHE A 100 -2.86 16.16 -7.08
N ASN A 101 -3.84 16.48 -6.25
CA ASN A 101 -5.18 16.90 -6.68
C ASN A 101 -5.26 18.42 -6.66
N ASN A 102 -5.24 19.03 -7.86
CA ASN A 102 -5.29 20.47 -8.04
C ASN A 102 -6.57 21.12 -7.48
N ASN A 103 -7.65 20.37 -7.36
CA ASN A 103 -8.91 20.87 -6.83
C ASN A 103 -8.90 20.99 -5.29
N LEU A 104 -7.96 20.35 -4.64
CA LEU A 104 -7.74 20.44 -3.19
C LEU A 104 -6.56 21.35 -2.85
N ALA A 105 -5.65 21.57 -3.80
CA ALA A 105 -4.46 22.38 -3.58
C ALA A 105 -4.80 23.79 -3.11
N ASN A 106 -4.10 24.30 -2.12
CA ASN A 106 -4.30 25.64 -1.51
C ASN A 106 -5.64 25.82 -0.77
N HIS A 107 -6.39 24.75 -0.49
CA HIS A 107 -7.62 24.81 0.27
C HIS A 107 -7.43 24.39 1.73
N GLU A 108 -8.11 25.07 2.62
CA GLU A 108 -8.27 24.67 4.01
C GLU A 108 -9.62 24.00 4.19
N ILE A 109 -9.62 22.70 4.43
CA ILE A 109 -10.83 21.90 4.55
C ILE A 109 -10.99 21.40 5.98
N THR A 110 -12.14 21.65 6.56
CA THR A 110 -12.53 21.05 7.85
C THR A 110 -13.32 19.78 7.60
N PHE A 111 -12.76 18.65 7.97
CA PHE A 111 -13.41 17.35 7.87
C PHE A 111 -14.19 17.04 9.14
N HIS A 112 -15.47 16.75 8.98
CA HIS A 112 -16.27 16.11 10.03
C HIS A 112 -16.14 14.59 9.83
N VAL A 113 -15.47 13.93 10.76
CA VAL A 113 -15.19 12.50 10.68
C VAL A 113 -15.92 11.78 11.81
N LYS A 114 -16.63 10.71 11.48
CA LYS A 114 -17.24 9.80 12.43
C LYS A 114 -16.59 8.42 12.29
N LEU A 115 -16.02 7.94 13.38
CA LEU A 115 -15.40 6.61 13.44
C LEU A 115 -16.45 5.55 13.84
N HIS A 116 -16.64 4.55 12.98
CA HIS A 116 -17.58 3.46 13.24
C HIS A 116 -16.88 2.25 13.85
N GLU A 117 -15.76 1.83 13.27
CA GLU A 117 -15.12 0.57 13.58
C GLU A 117 -13.62 0.67 13.40
N ILE A 118 -12.89 0.00 14.27
CA ILE A 118 -11.45 -0.23 14.12
C ILE A 118 -11.26 -1.69 13.71
N ARG A 119 -10.41 -1.93 12.72
CA ARG A 119 -9.97 -3.25 12.30
C ARG A 119 -8.47 -3.35 12.39
N GLU A 120 -7.98 -4.43 12.91
CA GLU A 120 -6.56 -4.74 12.86
C GLU A 120 -6.24 -5.72 11.74
N GLU A 121 -5.08 -5.54 11.14
CA GLU A 121 -4.57 -6.42 10.10
C GLU A 121 -3.79 -7.55 10.76
N ILE A 122 -4.32 -8.76 10.67
CA ILE A 122 -3.61 -9.96 11.11
C ILE A 122 -2.92 -10.58 9.90
N LEU A 123 -1.59 -10.61 9.98
CA LEU A 123 -0.77 -11.30 9.00
C LEU A 123 -0.71 -12.78 9.34
N PRO A 124 -0.96 -13.70 8.39
CA PRO A 124 -0.77 -15.13 8.62
C PRO A 124 0.71 -15.45 8.89
N GLU A 125 0.98 -16.48 9.66
CA GLU A 125 2.35 -17.00 9.78
C GLU A 125 2.81 -17.54 8.43
N ILE A 126 4.11 -17.38 8.12
CA ILE A 126 4.73 -17.88 6.88
C ILE A 126 5.16 -19.31 7.12
N ASP A 127 4.24 -20.23 6.91
CA ASP A 127 4.39 -21.68 7.11
C ASP A 127 3.74 -22.47 5.95
N ASP A 128 3.63 -23.77 6.09
CA ASP A 128 2.99 -24.62 5.07
C ASP A 128 1.48 -24.37 4.94
N GLU A 129 0.82 -23.94 6.02
CA GLU A 129 -0.60 -23.52 5.95
C GLU A 129 -0.77 -22.24 5.14
N PHE A 130 0.19 -21.33 5.23
CA PHE A 130 0.26 -20.15 4.37
C PHE A 130 0.40 -20.55 2.90
N ALA A 131 1.28 -21.51 2.59
CA ALA A 131 1.46 -22.03 1.23
C ALA A 131 0.17 -22.62 0.66
N LYS A 132 -0.57 -23.40 1.45
CA LYS A 132 -1.88 -23.95 1.06
C LYS A 132 -2.94 -22.88 0.80
N LYS A 133 -2.94 -21.79 1.56
CA LYS A 133 -3.85 -20.66 1.35
C LYS A 133 -3.61 -19.92 0.04
N LEU A 134 -2.39 -19.98 -0.50
CA LEU A 134 -2.08 -19.50 -1.85
C LEU A 134 -2.69 -20.37 -2.96
N GLY A 135 -3.18 -21.58 -2.61
CA GLY A 135 -4.03 -22.43 -3.45
C GLY A 135 -3.29 -23.27 -4.49
N GLN A 136 -1.99 -23.10 -4.68
CA GLN A 136 -1.18 -23.80 -5.67
C GLN A 136 0.01 -24.57 -5.07
N TYR A 137 0.26 -24.42 -3.77
CA TYR A 137 1.44 -24.94 -3.11
C TYR A 137 1.05 -25.77 -1.87
N GLU A 138 1.77 -26.84 -1.62
CA GLU A 138 1.54 -27.70 -0.45
C GLU A 138 2.48 -27.33 0.71
N THR A 139 3.68 -26.84 0.40
CA THR A 139 4.70 -26.49 1.35
C THR A 139 5.25 -25.08 1.12
N LEU A 140 5.84 -24.50 2.16
CA LEU A 140 6.54 -23.22 2.07
C LEU A 140 7.72 -23.29 1.08
N ASP A 141 8.38 -24.42 0.97
CA ASP A 141 9.48 -24.62 0.03
C ASP A 141 9.00 -24.55 -1.41
N ASP A 142 7.79 -25.04 -1.72
CA ASP A 142 7.19 -24.90 -3.06
C ASP A 142 6.98 -23.43 -3.41
N VAL A 143 6.52 -22.62 -2.46
CA VAL A 143 6.36 -21.17 -2.65
C VAL A 143 7.70 -20.50 -2.90
N LYS A 144 8.72 -20.82 -2.13
CA LYS A 144 10.08 -20.27 -2.31
C LYS A 144 10.68 -20.65 -3.65
N ASN A 145 10.49 -21.90 -4.10
CA ASN A 145 10.94 -22.34 -5.42
C ASN A 145 10.23 -21.59 -6.53
N ALA A 146 8.92 -21.41 -6.43
CA ALA A 146 8.16 -20.65 -7.43
C ALA A 146 8.58 -19.17 -7.48
N ILE A 147 8.85 -18.55 -6.34
CA ILE A 147 9.39 -17.17 -6.28
C ILE A 147 10.75 -17.11 -6.94
N THR A 148 11.64 -18.08 -6.64
CA THR A 148 12.97 -18.16 -7.23
C THR A 148 12.89 -18.28 -8.74
N ASP A 149 12.02 -19.15 -9.25
CA ASP A 149 11.84 -19.34 -10.69
C ASP A 149 11.33 -18.06 -11.37
N ASN A 150 10.32 -17.40 -10.79
CA ASN A 150 9.80 -16.14 -11.30
C ASN A 150 10.85 -15.02 -11.33
N LEU A 151 11.64 -14.88 -10.28
CA LEU A 151 12.72 -13.88 -10.23
C LEU A 151 13.82 -14.20 -11.26
N ASN A 152 14.18 -15.46 -11.41
CA ASN A 152 15.17 -15.90 -12.42
C ASN A 152 14.69 -15.63 -13.84
N GLU A 153 13.41 -15.90 -14.14
CA GLU A 153 12.83 -15.55 -15.44
C GLU A 153 12.86 -14.04 -15.71
N GLY A 154 12.57 -13.24 -14.70
CA GLY A 154 12.66 -11.78 -14.76
C GLY A 154 14.09 -11.31 -15.05
N TYR A 155 15.06 -11.92 -14.40
CA TYR A 155 16.49 -11.62 -14.63
C TYR A 155 16.96 -12.03 -16.02
N GLN A 156 16.53 -13.20 -16.51
CA GLN A 156 16.88 -13.63 -17.88
C GLN A 156 16.36 -12.66 -18.93
N LYS A 157 15.09 -12.24 -18.81
CA LYS A 157 14.50 -11.23 -19.72
C LYS A 157 15.27 -9.91 -19.68
N ARG A 158 15.70 -9.48 -18.49
CA ARG A 158 16.47 -8.25 -18.33
C ARG A 158 17.85 -8.35 -18.97
N VAL A 159 18.54 -9.49 -18.79
CA VAL A 159 19.84 -9.76 -19.43
C VAL A 159 19.70 -9.78 -20.95
N GLU A 160 18.66 -10.37 -21.49
CA GLU A 160 18.40 -10.38 -22.94
C GLU A 160 18.13 -8.96 -23.47
N GLN A 161 17.38 -8.14 -22.72
CA GLN A 161 17.15 -6.74 -23.11
C GLN A 161 18.45 -5.93 -23.09
N GLU A 162 19.24 -6.02 -22.03
CA GLU A 162 20.53 -5.34 -21.91
C GLU A 162 21.51 -5.78 -23.02
N LEU A 163 21.52 -7.08 -23.35
CA LEU A 163 22.34 -7.61 -24.44
C LEU A 163 21.91 -7.05 -25.80
N ASN A 164 20.62 -7.02 -26.06
CA ASN A 164 20.08 -6.46 -27.29
C ASN A 164 20.39 -4.97 -27.42
N GLU A 165 20.23 -4.20 -26.33
CA GLU A 165 20.60 -2.78 -26.32
C GLU A 165 22.10 -2.57 -26.60
N GLN A 166 22.96 -3.40 -26.01
CA GLN A 166 24.40 -3.35 -26.29
C GLN A 166 24.74 -3.68 -27.75
N ILE A 167 24.08 -4.72 -28.30
CA ILE A 167 24.26 -5.09 -29.72
C ILE A 167 23.81 -3.95 -30.63
N TYR A 168 22.65 -3.33 -30.36
CA TYR A 168 22.18 -2.17 -31.12
C TYR A 168 23.17 -0.99 -31.05
N LYS A 169 23.68 -0.74 -29.86
CA LYS A 169 24.66 0.35 -29.65
C LYS A 169 25.97 0.10 -30.40
N ASP A 170 26.50 -1.11 -30.32
CA ASP A 170 27.70 -1.53 -31.05
C ASP A 170 27.50 -1.49 -32.59
N LEU A 171 26.29 -1.85 -33.06
CA LEU A 171 25.96 -1.76 -34.48
C LEU A 171 25.89 -0.31 -34.96
N ILE A 172 25.29 0.58 -34.17
CA ILE A 172 25.24 2.02 -34.52
C ILE A 172 26.64 2.62 -34.53
N GLU A 173 27.48 2.34 -33.53
CA GLU A 173 28.84 2.84 -33.45
C GLU A 173 29.75 2.33 -34.63
N ARG A 174 29.45 1.14 -35.16
CA ARG A 174 30.19 0.58 -36.31
C ARG A 174 29.64 1.02 -37.67
N THR A 175 28.45 1.63 -37.70
CA THR A 175 27.82 2.11 -38.95
C THR A 175 27.94 3.62 -39.14
N GLU A 176 28.52 4.36 -38.20
CA GLU A 176 28.91 5.75 -38.43
C GLU A 176 30.20 5.79 -39.28
N PHE A 177 30.01 5.99 -40.56
CA PHE A 177 31.07 6.42 -41.51
C PHE A 177 30.99 7.92 -41.71
#